data_e75fa8921a7fbce7f959043b5c565957
#
_entry.id   e75fa8921a7fbce7f959043b5c565957
#
_cell.length_a   1.000
_cell.length_b   1.000
_cell.length_c   1.000
_cell.angle_alpha   90.00
_cell.angle_beta   90.00
_cell.angle_gamma   90.00
#
_symmetry.space_group_name_H-M   'P 1'
#
loop_
_entity.id
_entity.type
_entity.pdbx_description
1 polymer ?
#
loop_
_entity_poly.entity_id
_entity_poly.type
_entity_poly.pdbx_seq_one_letter_code
_entity_poly.pdbx_strand_id
1 'polypeptide(L)'
;PTRRQRQMCIRDSVRAARESGVDIDLIHTPYVNTLAPDAQGNYPGDLDLEKRLHDVIRWNAMMMVTRANKYFDGIGGHISTYASASHAWEMGFNHFFRGKDGDGSGDHLYWQGHASPGIYARAWLEGRLTDENIELFRQEVGGKGLSSYPHPRLMPDFWEFPSVSMGL
;
A
#
# COMPACT_ATOMS: atom_id res chain seq x y z
N PRO A 1 7.21 8.52 25.31
CA PRO A 1 8.46 7.85 25.67
C PRO A 1 9.50 8.02 24.57
N THR A 2 10.70 8.47 24.94
CA THR A 2 11.82 8.64 24.02
C THR A 2 12.27 7.28 23.46
N ARG A 3 12.98 7.29 22.32
CA ARG A 3 13.57 6.05 21.73
C ARG A 3 14.42 5.29 22.76
N ARG A 4 15.10 5.99 23.65
CA ARG A 4 15.92 5.44 24.74
C ARG A 4 15.08 4.73 25.81
N GLN A 5 13.91 5.29 26.18
CA GLN A 5 12.98 4.67 27.14
C GLN A 5 12.35 3.38 26.56
N ARG A 6 11.98 3.38 25.27
CA ARG A 6 11.47 2.16 24.60
C ARG A 6 12.51 1.04 24.54
N GLN A 7 13.76 1.38 24.25
CA GLN A 7 14.85 0.39 24.24
C GLN A 7 15.15 -0.17 25.66
N MET A 8 15.02 0.64 26.71
CA MET A 8 15.15 0.17 28.10
C MET A 8 14.03 -0.81 28.44
N CYS A 9 12.77 -0.49 28.18
CA CYS A 9 11.64 -1.38 28.46
C CYS A 9 11.77 -2.74 27.78
N ILE A 10 12.20 -2.78 26.52
CA ILE A 10 12.41 -4.04 25.79
C ILE A 10 13.53 -4.87 26.43
N ARG A 11 14.66 -4.23 26.76
CA ARG A 11 15.79 -4.89 27.42
C ARG A 11 15.42 -5.46 28.78
N ASP A 12 14.67 -4.69 29.58
CA ASP A 12 14.24 -5.10 30.90
C ASP A 12 13.22 -6.24 30.85
N SER A 13 12.30 -6.22 29.89
CA SER A 13 11.35 -7.30 29.67
C SER A 13 12.06 -8.60 29.22
N VAL A 14 13.02 -8.50 28.31
CA VAL A 14 13.83 -9.63 27.85
C VAL A 14 14.66 -10.22 29.02
N ARG A 15 15.23 -9.36 29.85
CA ARG A 15 16.00 -9.79 31.04
C ARG A 15 15.10 -10.48 32.05
N ALA A 16 13.95 -9.90 32.40
CA ALA A 16 12.99 -10.48 33.33
C ALA A 16 12.47 -11.84 32.85
N ALA A 17 12.19 -11.99 31.54
CA ALA A 17 11.78 -13.25 30.97
C ALA A 17 12.87 -14.33 31.07
N ARG A 18 14.14 -13.98 30.81
CA ARG A 18 15.28 -14.90 31.01
C ARG A 18 15.48 -15.32 32.46
N GLU A 19 15.37 -14.35 33.40
CA GLU A 19 15.47 -14.61 34.82
C GLU A 19 14.32 -15.50 35.34
N SER A 20 13.15 -15.48 34.70
CA SER A 20 12.02 -16.35 35.02
C SER A 20 12.07 -17.72 34.32
N GLY A 21 13.15 -18.04 33.60
CA GLY A 21 13.34 -19.33 32.93
C GLY A 21 12.56 -19.47 31.63
N VAL A 22 12.00 -18.39 31.10
CA VAL A 22 11.36 -18.40 29.76
C VAL A 22 12.47 -18.35 28.72
N ASP A 23 12.53 -19.37 27.89
CA ASP A 23 13.43 -19.40 26.74
C ASP A 23 12.89 -18.42 25.67
N ILE A 24 13.52 -17.26 25.58
CA ILE A 24 13.13 -16.19 24.66
C ILE A 24 13.48 -16.56 23.22
N ASP A 25 14.42 -17.46 23.01
CA ASP A 25 14.80 -17.92 21.68
C ASP A 25 13.67 -18.76 21.04
N LEU A 26 12.75 -19.29 21.88
CA LEU A 26 11.51 -19.92 21.40
C LEU A 26 10.48 -18.91 20.87
N ILE A 27 10.60 -17.62 21.20
CA ILE A 27 9.69 -16.56 20.70
C ILE A 27 10.10 -16.12 19.28
N HIS A 28 11.34 -16.33 18.93
CA HIS A 28 11.86 -16.12 17.58
C HIS A 28 11.98 -17.46 16.85
N THR A 29 10.85 -18.02 16.42
CA THR A 29 10.91 -19.07 15.42
C THR A 29 11.46 -18.46 14.14
N PRO A 30 12.60 -18.96 13.61
CA PRO A 30 13.07 -18.50 12.31
C PRO A 30 11.94 -18.74 11.31
N TYR A 31 11.70 -17.76 10.43
CA TYR A 31 10.79 -17.98 9.31
C TYR A 31 11.31 -19.17 8.51
N VAL A 32 10.55 -20.23 8.51
CA VAL A 32 10.83 -21.41 7.71
C VAL A 32 9.90 -21.40 6.52
N ASN A 33 10.44 -21.24 5.33
CA ASN A 33 9.68 -21.44 4.12
C ASN A 33 9.31 -22.92 4.04
N THR A 34 8.02 -23.21 4.12
CA THR A 34 7.51 -24.60 4.05
C THR A 34 7.57 -25.17 2.64
N LEU A 35 7.78 -24.31 1.64
CA LEU A 35 7.98 -24.72 0.26
C LEU A 35 9.48 -24.74 -0.05
N ALA A 36 10.02 -25.90 -0.36
CA ALA A 36 11.43 -26.03 -0.75
C ALA A 36 11.71 -25.24 -2.05
N PRO A 37 12.90 -24.65 -2.20
CA PRO A 37 13.23 -23.85 -3.39
C PRO A 37 13.05 -24.58 -4.74
N ASP A 38 13.33 -25.88 -4.75
CA ASP A 38 13.16 -26.76 -5.91
C ASP A 38 11.71 -27.13 -6.20
N ALA A 39 10.82 -26.98 -5.21
CA ALA A 39 9.38 -27.18 -5.34
C ALA A 39 8.63 -25.89 -5.71
N GLN A 40 9.32 -24.75 -5.76
CA GLN A 40 8.72 -23.49 -6.21
C GLN A 40 8.52 -23.52 -7.72
N GLY A 41 7.30 -23.19 -8.17
CA GLY A 41 7.03 -22.99 -9.60
C GLY A 41 7.83 -21.83 -10.18
N ASN A 42 7.95 -21.82 -11.50
CA ASN A 42 8.53 -20.67 -12.19
C ASN A 42 7.66 -19.42 -11.94
N TYR A 43 8.33 -18.27 -11.86
CA TYR A 43 7.63 -16.99 -11.78
C TYR A 43 6.72 -16.80 -13.01
N PRO A 44 5.42 -16.47 -12.84
CA PRO A 44 4.46 -16.51 -13.94
C PRO A 44 4.56 -15.33 -14.91
N GLY A 45 5.37 -14.30 -14.61
CA GLY A 45 5.49 -13.08 -15.39
C GLY A 45 6.93 -12.72 -15.73
N ASP A 46 7.11 -11.53 -16.28
CA ASP A 46 8.42 -10.90 -16.50
C ASP A 46 8.85 -10.13 -15.25
N LEU A 47 9.63 -10.77 -14.40
CA LEU A 47 10.06 -10.21 -13.12
C LEU A 47 10.81 -8.87 -13.26
N ASP A 48 11.61 -8.70 -14.30
CA ASP A 48 12.40 -7.48 -14.51
C ASP A 48 11.52 -6.33 -14.99
N LEU A 49 10.55 -6.62 -15.85
CA LEU A 49 9.54 -5.63 -16.26
C LEU A 49 8.68 -5.22 -15.07
N GLU A 50 8.20 -6.17 -14.28
CA GLU A 50 7.33 -5.89 -13.13
C GLU A 50 8.04 -5.09 -12.05
N LYS A 51 9.31 -5.37 -11.78
CA LYS A 51 10.15 -4.53 -10.89
C LYS A 51 10.23 -3.09 -11.39
N ARG A 52 10.47 -2.89 -12.67
CA ARG A 52 10.54 -1.54 -13.26
C ARG A 52 9.20 -0.80 -13.16
N LEU A 53 8.10 -1.48 -13.45
CA LEU A 53 6.75 -0.92 -13.29
C LEU A 53 6.47 -0.56 -11.84
N HIS A 54 6.78 -1.44 -10.90
CA HIS A 54 6.65 -1.20 -9.48
C HIS A 54 7.44 0.03 -9.01
N ASP A 55 8.68 0.18 -9.48
CA ASP A 55 9.51 1.34 -9.13
C ASP A 55 8.92 2.64 -9.69
N VAL A 56 8.39 2.63 -10.91
CA VAL A 56 7.70 3.79 -11.51
C VAL A 56 6.44 4.14 -10.72
N ILE A 57 5.61 3.16 -10.36
CA ILE A 57 4.38 3.40 -9.58
C ILE A 57 4.72 3.99 -8.21
N ARG A 58 5.71 3.43 -7.52
CA ARG A 58 6.18 3.94 -6.23
C ARG A 58 6.69 5.38 -6.33
N TRP A 59 7.47 5.66 -7.36
CA TRP A 59 7.98 7.01 -7.64
C TRP A 59 6.83 7.99 -7.86
N ASN A 60 5.87 7.64 -8.71
CA ASN A 60 4.72 8.47 -9.03
C ASN A 60 3.86 8.74 -7.79
N ALA A 61 3.61 7.72 -6.97
CA ALA A 61 2.88 7.87 -5.71
C ALA A 61 3.58 8.85 -4.76
N MET A 62 4.90 8.72 -4.60
CA MET A 62 5.69 9.64 -3.78
C MET A 62 5.69 11.05 -4.35
N MET A 63 5.87 11.21 -5.65
CA MET A 63 5.91 12.52 -6.30
C MET A 63 4.57 13.23 -6.25
N MET A 64 3.46 12.52 -6.43
CA MET A 64 2.11 13.05 -6.27
C MET A 64 1.91 13.67 -4.89
N VAL A 65 2.24 12.93 -3.83
CA VAL A 65 2.13 13.40 -2.44
C VAL A 65 3.07 14.59 -2.18
N THR A 66 4.33 14.48 -2.61
CA THR A 66 5.35 15.52 -2.39
C THR A 66 4.99 16.81 -3.12
N ARG A 67 4.53 16.68 -4.38
CA ARG A 67 4.10 17.84 -5.19
C ARG A 67 2.89 18.53 -4.57
N ALA A 68 1.88 17.76 -4.14
CA ALA A 68 0.71 18.33 -3.49
C ALA A 68 1.10 19.16 -2.26
N ASN A 69 1.96 18.62 -1.39
CA ASN A 69 2.44 19.34 -0.19
C ASN A 69 3.31 20.56 -0.51
N LYS A 70 3.94 20.59 -1.68
CA LYS A 70 4.73 21.78 -2.11
C LYS A 70 3.84 22.94 -2.55
N TYR A 71 2.71 22.66 -3.19
CA TYR A 71 1.86 23.68 -3.79
C TYR A 71 0.63 24.05 -2.95
N PHE A 72 0.25 23.20 -2.00
CA PHE A 72 -0.95 23.37 -1.19
C PHE A 72 -0.62 23.13 0.28
N ASP A 73 -0.71 24.17 1.08
CA ASP A 73 -0.47 24.09 2.52
C ASP A 73 -1.45 23.16 3.21
N GLY A 74 -0.94 22.30 4.08
CA GLY A 74 -1.74 21.43 4.93
C GLY A 74 -2.44 20.28 4.23
N ILE A 75 -2.15 20.04 2.94
CA ILE A 75 -2.81 18.94 2.20
C ILE A 75 -2.48 17.59 2.81
N GLY A 76 -1.27 17.40 3.30
CA GLY A 76 -0.81 16.15 3.88
C GLY A 76 -0.72 15.03 2.85
N GLY A 77 -0.91 13.82 3.32
CA GLY A 77 -0.83 12.60 2.53
C GLY A 77 0.11 11.59 3.16
N HIS A 78 -0.26 10.31 3.07
CA HIS A 78 0.51 9.21 3.64
C HIS A 78 1.03 8.33 2.51
N ILE A 79 2.30 7.97 2.59
CA ILE A 79 2.94 7.09 1.61
C ILE A 79 3.39 5.76 2.24
N SER A 80 3.61 5.75 3.57
CA SER A 80 4.18 4.60 4.27
C SER A 80 3.34 3.34 4.19
N THR A 81 2.01 3.46 4.29
CA THR A 81 1.10 2.31 4.18
C THR A 81 1.20 1.67 2.80
N TYR A 82 1.16 2.48 1.74
CA TYR A 82 1.36 1.96 0.40
C TYR A 82 2.76 1.38 0.23
N ALA A 83 3.80 2.08 0.67
CA ALA A 83 5.18 1.62 0.53
C ALA A 83 5.43 0.26 1.19
N SER A 84 4.83 0.01 2.36
CA SER A 84 4.93 -1.29 3.05
C SER A 84 4.20 -2.42 2.31
N ALA A 85 3.08 -2.13 1.68
CA ALA A 85 2.21 -3.13 1.05
C ALA A 85 2.38 -3.20 -0.48
N SER A 86 3.23 -2.35 -1.06
CA SER A 86 3.31 -2.16 -2.51
C SER A 86 3.59 -3.45 -3.29
N HIS A 87 4.49 -4.30 -2.80
CA HIS A 87 4.77 -5.58 -3.45
C HIS A 87 3.55 -6.51 -3.47
N ALA A 88 2.81 -6.59 -2.37
CA ALA A 88 1.60 -7.41 -2.31
C ALA A 88 0.53 -6.89 -3.28
N TRP A 89 0.38 -5.57 -3.40
CA TRP A 89 -0.55 -4.96 -4.35
C TRP A 89 -0.14 -5.21 -5.80
N GLU A 90 1.12 -5.03 -6.15
CA GLU A 90 1.59 -5.27 -7.51
C GLU A 90 1.44 -6.74 -7.90
N MET A 91 1.78 -7.66 -7.01
CA MET A 91 1.53 -9.08 -7.21
C MET A 91 0.04 -9.40 -7.39
N GLY A 92 -0.81 -8.77 -6.58
CA GLY A 92 -2.26 -8.90 -6.70
C GLY A 92 -2.76 -8.46 -8.08
N PHE A 93 -2.38 -7.27 -8.51
CA PHE A 93 -2.79 -6.73 -9.82
C PHE A 93 -2.23 -7.49 -11.01
N ASN A 94 -0.99 -7.94 -10.93
CA ASN A 94 -0.35 -8.56 -12.07
C ASN A 94 -0.76 -10.03 -12.26
N HIS A 95 -1.13 -10.74 -11.16
CA HIS A 95 -1.26 -12.20 -11.23
C HIS A 95 -2.56 -12.76 -10.63
N PHE A 96 -3.26 -12.02 -9.78
CA PHE A 96 -4.36 -12.59 -9.01
C PHE A 96 -5.70 -11.90 -9.23
N PHE A 97 -5.73 -10.56 -9.25
CA PHE A 97 -6.98 -9.82 -9.35
C PHE A 97 -7.51 -9.83 -10.78
N ARG A 98 -8.79 -10.11 -10.92
CA ARG A 98 -9.48 -10.14 -12.19
C ARG A 98 -10.22 -8.83 -12.44
N GLY A 99 -9.98 -8.24 -13.60
CA GLY A 99 -10.74 -7.10 -14.09
C GLY A 99 -12.14 -7.48 -14.57
N LYS A 100 -12.87 -6.49 -15.04
CA LYS A 100 -14.22 -6.67 -15.62
C LYS A 100 -14.19 -7.02 -17.10
N ASP A 101 -13.05 -7.51 -17.59
CA ASP A 101 -12.79 -7.72 -19.03
C ASP A 101 -13.41 -8.99 -19.59
N GLY A 102 -14.03 -9.83 -18.75
CA GLY A 102 -14.68 -11.08 -19.13
C GLY A 102 -16.17 -11.11 -18.82
N ASP A 103 -16.78 -12.26 -18.93
CA ASP A 103 -18.20 -12.49 -18.63
C ASP A 103 -18.58 -12.35 -17.15
N GLY A 104 -17.63 -11.95 -16.28
CA GLY A 104 -17.79 -11.83 -14.84
C GLY A 104 -17.78 -10.37 -14.33
N SER A 105 -18.21 -10.20 -13.09
CA SER A 105 -18.24 -8.90 -12.41
C SER A 105 -16.84 -8.36 -12.04
N GLY A 106 -15.80 -9.16 -12.23
CA GLY A 106 -14.46 -8.88 -11.71
C GLY A 106 -14.35 -9.06 -10.18
N ASP A 107 -13.15 -8.86 -9.67
CA ASP A 107 -12.90 -8.92 -8.24
C ASP A 107 -13.16 -7.55 -7.58
N HIS A 108 -13.77 -7.57 -6.42
CA HIS A 108 -13.98 -6.38 -5.62
C HIS A 108 -12.84 -6.23 -4.61
N LEU A 109 -12.14 -5.09 -4.65
CA LEU A 109 -11.01 -4.80 -3.78
C LEU A 109 -11.35 -3.70 -2.80
N TYR A 110 -11.17 -3.97 -1.52
CA TYR A 110 -11.37 -3.01 -0.46
C TYR A 110 -10.03 -2.41 0.00
N TRP A 111 -9.86 -1.12 -0.23
CA TRP A 111 -8.60 -0.42 0.01
C TRP A 111 -8.61 0.36 1.32
N GLN A 112 -7.54 0.27 2.08
CA GLN A 112 -7.30 1.23 3.13
C GLN A 112 -7.00 2.61 2.53
N GLY A 113 -7.66 3.66 3.03
CA GLY A 113 -7.50 5.02 2.51
C GLY A 113 -6.05 5.50 2.44
N HIS A 114 -5.22 5.12 3.40
CA HIS A 114 -3.79 5.45 3.42
C HIS A 114 -2.97 4.81 2.27
N ALA A 115 -3.47 3.76 1.65
CA ALA A 115 -2.83 3.13 0.50
C ALA A 115 -3.25 3.75 -0.84
N SER A 116 -4.23 4.66 -0.85
CA SER A 116 -4.77 5.28 -2.07
C SER A 116 -3.73 5.95 -2.98
N PRO A 117 -2.63 6.57 -2.49
CA PRO A 117 -1.63 7.12 -3.39
C PRO A 117 -1.06 6.14 -4.40
N GLY A 118 -0.82 4.89 -4.00
CA GLY A 118 -0.34 3.85 -4.90
C GLY A 118 -1.39 3.44 -5.93
N ILE A 119 -2.65 3.35 -5.51
CA ILE A 119 -3.74 3.01 -6.41
C ILE A 119 -3.93 4.11 -7.47
N TYR A 120 -3.91 5.36 -7.07
CA TYR A 120 -3.99 6.49 -8.00
C TYR A 120 -2.81 6.51 -8.97
N ALA A 121 -1.59 6.29 -8.48
CA ALA A 121 -0.40 6.26 -9.31
C ALA A 121 -0.44 5.12 -10.35
N ARG A 122 -0.91 3.94 -9.96
CA ARG A 122 -1.11 2.82 -10.86
C ARG A 122 -2.22 3.11 -11.87
N ALA A 123 -3.37 3.57 -11.43
CA ALA A 123 -4.50 3.88 -12.30
C ALA A 123 -4.18 4.98 -13.32
N TRP A 124 -3.34 5.95 -12.94
CA TRP A 124 -2.84 6.95 -13.87
C TRP A 124 -1.90 6.33 -14.91
N LEU A 125 -0.99 5.47 -14.51
CA LEU A 125 -0.11 4.75 -15.45
C LEU A 125 -0.89 3.86 -16.42
N GLU A 126 -2.02 3.32 -15.99
CA GLU A 126 -2.95 2.55 -16.81
C GLU A 126 -3.86 3.43 -17.71
N GLY A 127 -3.75 4.75 -17.63
CA GLY A 127 -4.56 5.69 -18.39
C GLY A 127 -6.00 5.87 -17.89
N ARG A 128 -6.31 5.41 -16.69
CA ARG A 128 -7.63 5.53 -16.05
C ARG A 128 -7.84 6.87 -15.33
N LEU A 129 -6.76 7.57 -15.05
CA LEU A 129 -6.76 8.91 -14.47
C LEU A 129 -5.97 9.86 -15.37
N THR A 130 -6.34 11.13 -15.34
CA THR A 130 -5.67 12.18 -16.12
C THR A 130 -4.54 12.83 -15.32
N ASP A 131 -3.68 13.59 -16.02
CA ASP A 131 -2.65 14.41 -15.40
C ASP A 131 -3.27 15.43 -14.41
N GLU A 132 -4.40 16.05 -14.81
CA GLU A 132 -5.12 16.99 -13.93
C GLU A 132 -5.57 16.33 -12.63
N ASN A 133 -6.04 15.08 -12.68
CA ASN A 133 -6.42 14.33 -11.48
C ASN A 133 -5.22 14.15 -10.52
N ILE A 134 -4.08 13.74 -11.05
CA ILE A 134 -2.85 13.52 -10.25
C ILE A 134 -2.33 14.84 -9.65
N GLU A 135 -2.41 15.93 -10.39
CA GLU A 135 -1.98 17.25 -9.92
C GLU A 135 -2.83 17.78 -8.77
N LEU A 136 -4.11 17.41 -8.75
CA LEU A 136 -5.09 17.80 -7.73
C LEU A 136 -5.30 16.71 -6.67
N PHE A 137 -4.23 16.05 -6.26
CA PHE A 137 -4.30 15.04 -5.20
C PHE A 137 -4.86 15.62 -3.90
N ARG A 138 -5.88 14.98 -3.33
CA ARG A 138 -6.63 15.40 -2.12
C ARG A 138 -7.34 16.75 -2.24
N GLN A 139 -7.71 17.11 -3.44
CA GLN A 139 -8.47 18.34 -3.71
C GLN A 139 -9.82 18.03 -4.34
N GLU A 140 -10.56 17.15 -3.70
CA GLU A 140 -11.89 16.72 -4.10
C GLU A 140 -12.96 17.82 -3.96
N VAL A 141 -12.71 18.85 -3.17
CA VAL A 141 -13.64 19.98 -3.00
C VAL A 141 -13.74 20.76 -4.31
N GLY A 142 -14.92 20.73 -4.93
CA GLY A 142 -15.11 21.30 -6.26
C GLY A 142 -15.14 20.26 -7.39
N GLY A 143 -14.94 18.98 -7.09
CA GLY A 143 -15.28 17.84 -7.96
C GLY A 143 -14.26 17.46 -9.01
N LYS A 144 -13.02 18.00 -8.97
CA LYS A 144 -12.01 17.70 -9.99
C LYS A 144 -10.81 16.89 -9.47
N GLY A 145 -10.51 17.00 -8.20
CA GLY A 145 -9.32 16.37 -7.61
C GLY A 145 -9.56 14.95 -7.15
N LEU A 146 -8.46 14.24 -6.91
CA LEU A 146 -8.51 12.92 -6.31
C LEU A 146 -8.96 13.01 -4.86
N SER A 147 -9.87 12.15 -4.47
CA SER A 147 -10.40 12.12 -3.11
C SER A 147 -9.33 11.71 -2.10
N SER A 148 -9.34 12.34 -0.92
CA SER A 148 -8.45 12.03 0.20
C SER A 148 -8.62 10.60 0.69
N TYR A 149 -9.87 10.11 0.65
CA TYR A 149 -10.25 8.74 0.97
C TYR A 149 -11.10 8.16 -0.15
N PRO A 150 -11.00 6.86 -0.44
CA PRO A 150 -11.88 6.20 -1.38
C PRO A 150 -13.35 6.42 -1.01
N HIS A 151 -14.13 7.00 -1.91
CA HIS A 151 -15.55 7.19 -1.70
C HIS A 151 -16.32 7.31 -3.04
N PRO A 152 -17.31 6.45 -3.32
CA PRO A 152 -18.08 6.48 -4.56
C PRO A 152 -18.79 7.81 -4.84
N ARG A 153 -19.19 8.55 -3.79
CA ARG A 153 -19.81 9.87 -3.97
C ARG A 153 -18.85 10.92 -4.53
N LEU A 154 -17.55 10.79 -4.20
CA LEU A 154 -16.51 11.74 -4.63
C LEU A 154 -15.92 11.36 -5.99
N MET A 155 -15.81 10.07 -6.25
CA MET A 155 -15.27 9.51 -7.51
C MET A 155 -16.13 8.29 -7.91
N PRO A 156 -17.33 8.49 -8.47
CA PRO A 156 -18.31 7.42 -8.71
C PRO A 156 -17.85 6.40 -9.76
N ASP A 157 -17.05 6.85 -10.73
CA ASP A 157 -16.53 5.99 -11.81
C ASP A 157 -15.23 5.27 -11.42
N PHE A 158 -14.72 5.52 -10.22
CA PHE A 158 -13.44 4.98 -9.76
C PHE A 158 -13.56 4.11 -8.51
N TRP A 159 -14.30 4.56 -7.49
CA TRP A 159 -14.45 3.83 -6.23
C TRP A 159 -15.80 3.14 -6.12
N GLU A 160 -15.78 1.86 -5.80
CA GLU A 160 -17.00 1.07 -5.54
C GLU A 160 -17.42 1.12 -4.06
N PHE A 161 -16.44 1.27 -3.17
CA PHE A 161 -16.68 1.24 -1.72
C PHE A 161 -16.11 2.47 -1.03
N PRO A 162 -16.81 3.01 -0.02
CA PRO A 162 -16.20 3.98 0.86
C PRO A 162 -15.18 3.29 1.75
N SER A 163 -14.03 3.91 1.97
CA SER A 163 -13.08 3.43 2.95
C SER A 163 -12.51 4.58 3.79
N VAL A 164 -12.00 4.22 4.94
CA VAL A 164 -11.38 5.15 5.88
C VAL A 164 -9.97 4.69 6.25
N SER A 165 -9.24 5.54 6.95
CA SER A 165 -7.87 5.23 7.35
C SER A 165 -7.77 4.23 8.49
N MET A 166 -8.79 4.06 9.28
CA MET A 166 -8.80 3.34 10.55
C MET A 166 -9.75 2.14 10.57
N GLY A 167 -9.88 1.45 9.45
CA GLY A 167 -10.72 0.27 9.32
C GLY A 167 -12.14 0.58 8.86
N LEU A 168 -12.99 -0.42 8.99
CA LEU A 168 -14.41 -0.37 8.60
C LEU A 168 -15.24 0.33 9.65
#